data_4e37d5eb089dcf861e6cb8611a3d0649
#
_entry.id   4e37d5eb089dcf861e6cb8611a3d0649
#
_cell.length_a   1.000
_cell.length_b   1.000
_cell.length_c   1.000
_cell.angle_alpha   90.00
_cell.angle_beta   90.00
_cell.angle_gamma   90.00
#
_symmetry.space_group_name_H-M   'P 1'
#
loop_
_entity.id
_entity.type
_entity.pdbx_description
1 polymer ?
#
loop_
_entity_poly.entity_id
_entity_poly.type
_entity_poly.pdbx_seq_one_letter_code
_entity_poly.pdbx_strand_id
1 'polypeptide(L)'
;MKGYWINHVLEIKDPKRCGAYVDASEPMFKGDNKYGAKMIMFGPVAATVLGEPVQSAAVIEFDSVQAAIDFWDDPDYVATRSLMGPTDDESAVVDRRVCCIEAEPLIVSPGQGFWLNHVHEIIDESAFFSYADASMTHFQCASFGPVVHQHVGKERIQLAAALGFDSAKTALNIYTTPEYQSALEVGGMANGESHVVNRTICAIEV
;
A
#
# COMPACT_ATOMS: atom_id res chain seq x y z
N MET A 1 6.69 17.26 -0.82
CA MET A 1 5.76 16.12 -0.88
C MET A 1 6.05 15.31 -2.12
N LYS A 2 5.88 14.00 -2.07
CA LYS A 2 5.97 13.05 -3.18
C LYS A 2 4.59 12.43 -3.44
N GLY A 3 4.37 11.91 -4.64
CA GLY A 3 3.23 11.06 -4.93
C GLY A 3 3.60 9.60 -4.73
N TYR A 4 2.68 8.79 -4.23
CA TYR A 4 2.88 7.36 -4.07
C TYR A 4 1.69 6.58 -4.60
N TRP A 5 1.97 5.53 -5.38
CA TRP A 5 1.03 4.42 -5.51
C TRP A 5 1.29 3.43 -4.39
N ILE A 6 0.23 3.05 -3.68
CA ILE A 6 0.24 1.90 -2.77
C ILE A 6 -0.65 0.84 -3.39
N ASN A 7 -0.06 -0.32 -3.67
CA ASN A 7 -0.69 -1.39 -4.43
C ASN A 7 -0.76 -2.66 -3.57
N HIS A 8 -1.97 -3.19 -3.39
CA HIS A 8 -2.24 -4.53 -2.87
C HIS A 8 -2.72 -5.43 -4.01
N VAL A 9 -2.02 -6.52 -4.25
CA VAL A 9 -2.43 -7.60 -5.15
C VAL A 9 -3.09 -8.69 -4.32
N LEU A 10 -4.38 -8.88 -4.52
CA LEU A 10 -5.19 -9.83 -3.75
C LEU A 10 -5.10 -11.23 -4.37
N GLU A 11 -5.22 -11.32 -5.70
CA GLU A 11 -5.16 -12.58 -6.42
C GLU A 11 -4.48 -12.41 -7.78
N ILE A 12 -3.59 -13.34 -8.12
CA ILE A 12 -3.01 -13.47 -9.46
C ILE A 12 -3.67 -14.67 -10.14
N LYS A 13 -4.61 -14.39 -11.05
CA LYS A 13 -5.40 -15.43 -11.76
C LYS A 13 -4.65 -16.02 -12.93
N ASP A 14 -3.77 -15.25 -13.59
CA ASP A 14 -2.89 -15.71 -14.68
C ASP A 14 -1.44 -15.26 -14.41
N PRO A 15 -0.64 -16.12 -13.74
CA PRO A 15 0.75 -15.80 -13.41
C PRO A 15 1.63 -15.51 -14.64
N LYS A 16 1.35 -16.16 -15.79
CA LYS A 16 2.15 -15.94 -17.00
C LYS A 16 1.94 -14.54 -17.58
N ARG A 17 0.70 -14.09 -17.68
CA ARG A 17 0.39 -12.74 -18.16
C ARG A 17 0.82 -11.67 -17.13
N CYS A 18 0.64 -11.95 -15.85
CA CYS A 18 1.14 -11.07 -14.79
C CYS A 18 2.66 -10.91 -14.87
N GLY A 19 3.42 -12.02 -15.04
CA GLY A 19 4.87 -11.97 -15.23
C GLY A 19 5.27 -11.15 -16.45
N ALA A 20 4.61 -11.36 -17.60
CA ALA A 20 4.87 -10.57 -18.81
C ALA A 20 4.64 -9.06 -18.60
N TYR A 21 3.62 -8.69 -17.82
CA TYR A 21 3.42 -7.29 -17.44
C TYR A 21 4.53 -6.77 -16.53
N VAL A 22 4.96 -7.54 -15.52
CA VAL A 22 6.05 -7.14 -14.60
C VAL A 22 7.32 -6.90 -15.40
N ASP A 23 7.71 -7.82 -16.27
CA ASP A 23 8.91 -7.70 -17.11
C ASP A 23 8.85 -6.46 -18.04
N ALA A 24 7.71 -6.22 -18.67
CA ALA A 24 7.52 -5.08 -19.57
C ALA A 24 7.46 -3.73 -18.83
N SER A 25 6.95 -3.71 -17.60
CA SER A 25 6.80 -2.47 -16.81
C SER A 25 8.06 -2.11 -16.00
N GLU A 26 8.91 -3.07 -15.67
CA GLU A 26 10.11 -2.83 -14.86
C GLU A 26 10.96 -1.64 -15.33
N PRO A 27 11.27 -1.48 -16.64
CA PRO A 27 12.04 -0.33 -17.11
C PRO A 27 11.40 1.03 -16.85
N MET A 28 10.06 1.06 -16.72
CA MET A 28 9.29 2.28 -16.52
C MET A 28 9.38 2.80 -15.07
N PHE A 29 9.84 1.96 -14.13
CA PHE A 29 9.92 2.27 -12.70
C PHE A 29 11.36 2.45 -12.19
N LYS A 30 12.28 2.92 -13.06
CA LYS A 30 13.68 3.18 -12.69
C LYS A 30 13.99 4.62 -12.28
N GLY A 31 12.99 5.50 -12.32
CA GLY A 31 13.12 6.90 -11.93
C GLY A 31 13.60 7.85 -13.06
N ASP A 32 14.03 7.32 -14.21
CA ASP A 32 14.58 8.10 -15.31
C ASP A 32 13.54 8.58 -16.34
N ASN A 33 12.29 8.75 -15.88
CA ASN A 33 11.21 9.20 -16.73
C ASN A 33 10.64 10.56 -16.26
N LYS A 34 9.83 11.19 -17.10
CA LYS A 34 9.24 12.52 -16.84
C LYS A 34 8.34 12.63 -15.60
N TYR A 35 7.99 11.49 -14.99
CA TYR A 35 7.14 11.41 -13.79
C TYR A 35 7.95 11.11 -12.53
N GLY A 36 9.26 10.80 -12.67
CA GLY A 36 10.10 10.32 -11.59
C GLY A 36 9.64 8.96 -11.03
N ALA A 37 8.86 8.18 -11.82
CA ALA A 37 8.29 6.91 -11.38
C ALA A 37 9.38 5.91 -10.99
N LYS A 38 9.43 5.56 -9.70
CA LYS A 38 10.43 4.66 -9.13
C LYS A 38 9.77 3.64 -8.22
N MET A 39 9.97 2.35 -8.53
CA MET A 39 9.55 1.28 -7.63
C MET A 39 10.49 1.25 -6.42
N ILE A 40 9.95 1.54 -5.24
CA ILE A 40 10.73 1.57 -3.99
C ILE A 40 10.48 0.33 -3.14
N MET A 41 9.37 -0.37 -3.34
CA MET A 41 9.06 -1.68 -2.74
C MET A 41 8.28 -2.53 -3.74
N PHE A 42 8.63 -3.81 -3.84
CA PHE A 42 7.88 -4.80 -4.60
C PHE A 42 8.23 -6.21 -4.15
N GLY A 43 7.23 -7.02 -3.88
CA GLY A 43 7.47 -8.42 -3.56
C GLY A 43 6.25 -9.14 -2.99
N PRO A 44 6.46 -10.43 -2.68
CA PRO A 44 5.45 -11.21 -1.97
C PRO A 44 5.22 -10.63 -0.58
N VAL A 45 3.98 -10.69 -0.14
CA VAL A 45 3.60 -10.32 1.23
C VAL A 45 4.04 -11.43 2.19
N ALA A 46 4.81 -11.05 3.22
CA ALA A 46 5.25 -11.99 4.25
C ALA A 46 4.08 -12.48 5.10
N ALA A 47 3.12 -11.60 5.40
CA ALA A 47 1.82 -11.95 5.98
C ALA A 47 0.80 -10.82 5.77
N THR A 48 -0.48 -11.19 5.67
CA THR A 48 -1.57 -10.25 5.93
C THR A 48 -1.76 -10.17 7.44
N VAL A 49 -1.50 -8.97 7.99
CA VAL A 49 -1.59 -8.72 9.43
C VAL A 49 -3.04 -8.55 9.86
N LEU A 50 -3.83 -7.90 9.01
CA LEU A 50 -5.25 -7.63 9.24
C LEU A 50 -6.00 -7.51 7.93
N GLY A 51 -7.27 -7.92 7.92
CA GLY A 51 -8.19 -7.75 6.79
C GLY A 51 -8.09 -8.85 5.75
N GLU A 52 -8.36 -8.50 4.48
CA GLU A 52 -8.42 -9.43 3.37
C GLU A 52 -7.01 -9.92 2.96
N PRO A 53 -6.84 -11.21 2.59
CA PRO A 53 -5.56 -11.75 2.17
C PRO A 53 -4.93 -10.99 1.00
N VAL A 54 -3.65 -10.63 1.13
CA VAL A 54 -2.84 -9.95 0.11
C VAL A 54 -1.69 -10.88 -0.29
N GLN A 55 -1.53 -11.16 -1.59
CA GLN A 55 -0.47 -12.05 -2.11
C GLN A 55 0.86 -11.33 -2.34
N SER A 56 0.79 -10.14 -2.93
CA SER A 56 1.95 -9.29 -3.15
C SER A 56 1.60 -7.82 -3.04
N ALA A 57 2.60 -6.99 -2.85
CA ALA A 57 2.39 -5.55 -2.72
C ALA A 57 3.51 -4.76 -3.37
N ALA A 58 3.22 -3.51 -3.72
CA ALA A 58 4.19 -2.59 -4.28
C ALA A 58 3.96 -1.15 -3.81
N VAL A 59 5.06 -0.41 -3.67
CA VAL A 59 5.02 1.05 -3.52
C VAL A 59 5.86 1.67 -4.63
N ILE A 60 5.25 2.59 -5.37
CA ILE A 60 5.92 3.35 -6.42
C ILE A 60 5.90 4.81 -6.01
N GLU A 61 7.09 5.41 -5.97
CA GLU A 61 7.26 6.85 -5.73
C GLU A 61 7.21 7.61 -7.05
N PHE A 62 6.67 8.83 -7.02
CA PHE A 62 6.61 9.79 -8.11
C PHE A 62 7.04 11.17 -7.62
N ASP A 63 7.41 12.06 -8.54
CA ASP A 63 7.82 13.44 -8.20
C ASP A 63 6.69 14.26 -7.56
N SER A 64 5.43 13.93 -7.86
CA SER A 64 4.24 14.51 -7.23
C SER A 64 3.04 13.57 -7.34
N VAL A 65 1.98 13.84 -6.58
CA VAL A 65 0.73 13.07 -6.71
C VAL A 65 0.10 13.24 -8.11
N GLN A 66 0.24 14.42 -8.73
CA GLN A 66 -0.24 14.63 -10.09
C GLN A 66 0.54 13.76 -11.10
N ALA A 67 1.87 13.66 -10.94
CA ALA A 67 2.68 12.76 -11.76
C ALA A 67 2.25 11.28 -11.59
N ALA A 68 1.88 10.88 -10.36
CA ALA A 68 1.35 9.54 -10.09
C ALA A 68 0.01 9.30 -10.80
N ILE A 69 -0.86 10.30 -10.87
CA ILE A 69 -2.14 10.22 -11.58
C ILE A 69 -1.91 10.17 -13.09
N ASP A 70 -1.11 11.09 -13.63
CA ASP A 70 -0.88 11.24 -15.07
C ASP A 70 -0.14 10.03 -15.67
N PHE A 71 0.76 9.40 -14.90
CA PHE A 71 1.47 8.20 -15.36
C PHE A 71 0.53 7.04 -15.67
N TRP A 72 -0.61 6.93 -15.00
CA TRP A 72 -1.58 5.87 -15.27
C TRP A 72 -2.13 5.93 -16.69
N ASP A 73 -2.30 7.14 -17.24
CA ASP A 73 -2.83 7.40 -18.57
C ASP A 73 -1.72 7.65 -19.63
N ASP A 74 -0.45 7.49 -19.23
CA ASP A 74 0.66 7.56 -20.20
C ASP A 74 0.51 6.45 -21.25
N PRO A 75 0.59 6.77 -22.57
CA PRO A 75 0.36 5.81 -23.65
C PRO A 75 1.23 4.55 -23.55
N ASP A 76 2.50 4.68 -23.14
CA ASP A 76 3.42 3.55 -23.02
C ASP A 76 3.01 2.66 -21.84
N TYR A 77 2.59 3.27 -20.72
CA TYR A 77 2.09 2.51 -19.57
C TYR A 77 0.74 1.87 -19.85
N VAL A 78 -0.17 2.55 -20.55
CA VAL A 78 -1.45 1.97 -21.00
C VAL A 78 -1.22 0.75 -21.89
N ALA A 79 -0.29 0.83 -22.87
CA ALA A 79 0.08 -0.30 -23.72
C ALA A 79 0.61 -1.48 -22.90
N THR A 80 1.53 -1.21 -21.96
CA THR A 80 2.10 -2.23 -21.05
C THR A 80 1.03 -2.83 -20.14
N ARG A 81 0.18 -2.01 -19.53
CA ARG A 81 -0.90 -2.43 -18.64
C ARG A 81 -1.95 -3.29 -19.35
N SER A 82 -2.13 -3.11 -20.66
CA SER A 82 -3.06 -3.93 -21.47
C SER A 82 -2.72 -5.44 -21.46
N LEU A 83 -1.48 -5.80 -21.14
CA LEU A 83 -1.07 -7.19 -20.95
C LEU A 83 -1.86 -7.90 -19.84
N MET A 84 -2.30 -7.14 -18.84
CA MET A 84 -3.12 -7.66 -17.74
C MET A 84 -4.61 -7.73 -18.05
N GLY A 85 -5.05 -7.20 -19.22
CA GLY A 85 -6.46 -7.12 -19.56
C GLY A 85 -7.20 -6.03 -18.79
N PRO A 86 -8.55 -6.10 -18.75
CA PRO A 86 -9.35 -5.11 -18.06
C PRO A 86 -9.05 -5.10 -16.55
N THR A 87 -9.31 -3.97 -15.92
CA THR A 87 -9.26 -3.80 -14.47
C THR A 87 -10.67 -3.88 -13.89
N ASP A 88 -10.79 -4.36 -12.66
CA ASP A 88 -12.08 -4.44 -11.93
C ASP A 88 -13.16 -5.32 -12.60
N ASP A 89 -12.74 -6.29 -13.40
CA ASP A 89 -13.57 -7.24 -14.13
C ASP A 89 -13.22 -8.68 -13.73
N GLU A 90 -14.17 -9.61 -13.84
CA GLU A 90 -13.94 -11.04 -13.55
C GLU A 90 -12.89 -11.67 -14.47
N SER A 91 -12.71 -11.11 -15.67
CA SER A 91 -11.67 -11.51 -16.63
C SER A 91 -10.30 -10.88 -16.37
N ALA A 92 -10.18 -10.01 -15.37
CA ALA A 92 -8.89 -9.42 -14.99
C ALA A 92 -7.87 -10.50 -14.64
N VAL A 93 -6.65 -10.34 -15.12
CA VAL A 93 -5.52 -11.24 -14.83
C VAL A 93 -5.10 -11.16 -13.37
N VAL A 94 -5.31 -10.01 -12.75
CA VAL A 94 -4.92 -9.70 -11.38
C VAL A 94 -6.06 -8.96 -10.69
N ASP A 95 -6.49 -9.46 -9.55
CA ASP A 95 -7.32 -8.69 -8.63
C ASP A 95 -6.41 -7.86 -7.74
N ARG A 96 -6.57 -6.53 -7.78
CA ARG A 96 -5.69 -5.60 -7.07
C ARG A 96 -6.39 -4.30 -6.72
N ARG A 97 -5.78 -3.59 -5.78
CA ARG A 97 -6.16 -2.21 -5.43
C ARG A 97 -4.94 -1.31 -5.60
N VAL A 98 -5.12 -0.19 -6.30
CA VAL A 98 -4.07 0.82 -6.52
C VAL A 98 -4.62 2.18 -6.18
N CYS A 99 -4.06 2.82 -5.19
CA CYS A 99 -4.44 4.17 -4.78
C CYS A 99 -3.24 5.12 -4.75
N CYS A 100 -3.52 6.41 -4.90
CA CYS A 100 -2.55 7.49 -4.88
C CYS A 100 -2.70 8.32 -3.61
N ILE A 101 -1.59 8.55 -2.92
CA ILE A 101 -1.49 9.52 -1.82
C ILE A 101 -0.40 10.55 -2.11
N GLU A 102 -0.49 11.69 -1.46
CA GLU A 102 0.58 12.66 -1.34
C GLU A 102 1.14 12.61 0.09
N ALA A 103 2.46 12.43 0.21
CA ALA A 103 3.10 12.30 1.52
C ALA A 103 4.56 12.82 1.50
N GLU A 104 5.16 12.94 2.68
CA GLU A 104 6.59 13.20 2.81
C GLU A 104 7.42 12.05 2.22
N PRO A 105 8.67 12.33 1.76
CA PRO A 105 9.54 11.30 1.20
C PRO A 105 9.73 10.12 2.16
N LEU A 106 9.49 8.90 1.65
CA LEU A 106 9.69 7.67 2.39
C LEU A 106 11.15 7.21 2.24
N ILE A 107 11.82 7.00 3.37
CA ILE A 107 13.16 6.45 3.40
C ILE A 107 13.05 4.94 3.52
N VAL A 108 13.58 4.24 2.51
CA VAL A 108 13.57 2.78 2.43
C VAL A 108 15.00 2.26 2.44
N SER A 109 15.29 1.29 3.30
CA SER A 109 16.62 0.65 3.40
C SER A 109 16.49 -0.87 3.32
N PRO A 110 17.46 -1.58 2.74
CA PRO A 110 17.43 -3.04 2.68
C PRO A 110 17.30 -3.69 4.06
N GLY A 111 16.48 -4.73 4.15
CA GLY A 111 16.21 -5.48 5.38
C GLY A 111 15.16 -4.86 6.30
N GLN A 112 14.62 -3.69 5.96
CA GLN A 112 13.47 -3.14 6.66
C GLN A 112 12.19 -3.93 6.35
N GLY A 113 11.28 -3.99 7.32
CA GLY A 113 9.91 -4.42 7.12
C GLY A 113 8.97 -3.22 7.02
N PHE A 114 7.92 -3.36 6.24
CA PHE A 114 6.88 -2.33 6.12
C PHE A 114 5.50 -2.92 6.28
N TRP A 115 4.62 -2.20 6.96
CA TRP A 115 3.19 -2.36 6.76
C TRP A 115 2.72 -1.46 5.64
N LEU A 116 2.01 -2.05 4.69
CA LEU A 116 1.23 -1.32 3.70
C LEU A 116 -0.24 -1.41 4.11
N ASN A 117 -0.87 -0.27 4.28
CA ASN A 117 -2.19 -0.14 4.87
C ASN A 117 -3.15 0.53 3.91
N HIS A 118 -4.28 -0.12 3.63
CA HIS A 118 -5.44 0.47 2.97
C HIS A 118 -6.57 0.60 3.99
N VAL A 119 -6.94 1.82 4.34
CA VAL A 119 -8.09 2.13 5.19
C VAL A 119 -9.29 2.36 4.29
N HIS A 120 -10.26 1.45 4.37
CA HIS A 120 -11.46 1.47 3.53
C HIS A 120 -12.51 2.41 4.12
N GLU A 121 -12.68 2.37 5.43
CA GLU A 121 -13.67 3.18 6.14
C GLU A 121 -13.17 3.53 7.53
N ILE A 122 -13.28 4.80 7.90
CA ILE A 122 -13.10 5.28 9.27
C ILE A 122 -14.51 5.51 9.84
N ILE A 123 -14.89 4.69 10.83
CA ILE A 123 -16.23 4.68 11.42
C ILE A 123 -16.28 5.65 12.59
N ASP A 124 -15.25 5.65 13.44
CA ASP A 124 -15.06 6.62 14.53
C ASP A 124 -13.75 7.37 14.33
N GLU A 125 -13.83 8.59 13.77
CA GLU A 125 -12.66 9.42 13.46
C GLU A 125 -11.88 9.78 14.74
N SER A 126 -12.54 10.11 15.84
CA SER A 126 -11.88 10.50 17.08
C SER A 126 -11.05 9.34 17.66
N ALA A 127 -11.64 8.16 17.71
CA ALA A 127 -10.99 6.94 18.17
C ALA A 127 -9.83 6.56 17.24
N PHE A 128 -10.04 6.59 15.92
CA PHE A 128 -9.03 6.25 14.93
C PHE A 128 -7.81 7.18 15.01
N PHE A 129 -8.00 8.50 15.05
CA PHE A 129 -6.87 9.43 15.11
C PHE A 129 -6.15 9.40 16.47
N SER A 130 -6.87 9.15 17.56
CA SER A 130 -6.24 8.92 18.87
C SER A 130 -5.32 7.70 18.87
N TYR A 131 -5.76 6.60 18.25
CA TYR A 131 -4.92 5.43 18.01
C TYR A 131 -3.75 5.75 17.09
N ALA A 132 -3.99 6.43 15.96
CA ALA A 132 -2.95 6.76 14.99
C ALA A 132 -1.80 7.54 15.67
N ASP A 133 -2.13 8.57 16.45
CA ASP A 133 -1.14 9.36 17.19
C ASP A 133 -0.37 8.49 18.21
N ALA A 134 -1.07 7.65 18.98
CA ALA A 134 -0.43 6.77 19.96
C ALA A 134 0.51 5.73 19.30
N SER A 135 0.15 5.26 18.08
CA SER A 135 0.91 4.24 17.37
C SER A 135 2.15 4.77 16.65
N MET A 136 2.26 6.07 16.37
CA MET A 136 3.36 6.65 15.60
C MET A 136 4.74 6.38 16.16
N THR A 137 4.87 6.25 17.48
CA THR A 137 6.15 5.95 18.16
C THR A 137 6.71 4.56 17.86
N HIS A 138 5.90 3.68 17.28
CA HIS A 138 6.30 2.31 16.93
C HIS A 138 6.91 2.19 15.53
N PHE A 139 6.84 3.25 14.71
CA PHE A 139 7.35 3.25 13.34
C PHE A 139 8.65 4.05 13.23
N GLN A 140 9.62 3.52 12.48
CA GLN A 140 10.87 4.24 12.19
C GLN A 140 10.69 5.33 11.14
N CYS A 141 9.80 5.09 10.20
CA CYS A 141 9.38 6.06 9.20
C CYS A 141 7.93 5.79 8.79
N ALA A 142 7.26 6.81 8.31
CA ALA A 142 5.88 6.72 7.89
C ALA A 142 5.61 7.67 6.73
N SER A 143 4.96 7.17 5.69
CA SER A 143 4.32 7.98 4.66
C SER A 143 2.85 7.59 4.63
N PHE A 144 1.97 8.54 4.90
CA PHE A 144 0.53 8.29 4.95
C PHE A 144 -0.23 9.54 4.55
N GLY A 145 -1.44 9.35 4.09
CA GLY A 145 -2.31 10.45 3.72
C GLY A 145 -3.66 9.99 3.19
N PRO A 146 -4.58 10.95 3.02
CA PRO A 146 -5.84 10.67 2.35
C PRO A 146 -5.57 10.23 0.91
N VAL A 147 -6.40 9.31 0.42
CA VAL A 147 -6.34 8.89 -0.99
C VAL A 147 -6.88 10.02 -1.85
N VAL A 148 -6.01 10.57 -2.70
CA VAL A 148 -6.33 11.65 -3.65
C VAL A 148 -6.99 11.07 -4.89
N HIS A 149 -6.54 9.87 -5.33
CA HIS A 149 -7.08 9.18 -6.49
C HIS A 149 -6.96 7.66 -6.30
N GLN A 150 -7.94 6.90 -6.79
CA GLN A 150 -7.91 5.44 -6.82
C GLN A 150 -8.01 4.97 -8.26
N HIS A 151 -6.96 4.29 -8.74
CA HIS A 151 -6.93 3.80 -10.13
C HIS A 151 -7.69 2.49 -10.29
N VAL A 152 -7.59 1.58 -9.31
CA VAL A 152 -8.14 0.22 -9.36
C VAL A 152 -8.66 -0.18 -7.99
N GLY A 153 -9.72 -0.98 -8.00
CA GLY A 153 -10.34 -1.56 -6.81
C GLY A 153 -11.81 -1.16 -6.66
N LYS A 154 -12.65 -2.15 -6.36
CA LYS A 154 -14.10 -1.95 -6.21
C LYS A 154 -14.46 -1.23 -4.91
N GLU A 155 -13.69 -1.48 -3.86
CA GLU A 155 -13.90 -0.83 -2.57
C GLU A 155 -13.12 0.49 -2.51
N ARG A 156 -13.78 1.51 -1.98
CA ARG A 156 -13.14 2.80 -1.75
C ARG A 156 -12.04 2.67 -0.69
N ILE A 157 -10.92 3.33 -0.93
CA ILE A 157 -9.85 3.51 0.03
C ILE A 157 -9.85 4.98 0.44
N GLN A 158 -10.03 5.27 1.73
CA GLN A 158 -10.07 6.65 2.24
C GLN A 158 -8.69 7.19 2.58
N LEU A 159 -7.83 6.31 3.15
CA LEU A 159 -6.47 6.63 3.56
C LEU A 159 -5.57 5.46 3.24
N ALA A 160 -4.31 5.73 2.87
CA ALA A 160 -3.32 4.70 2.74
C ALA A 160 -2.01 5.10 3.44
N ALA A 161 -1.22 4.09 3.83
CA ALA A 161 0.03 4.29 4.54
C ALA A 161 1.08 3.24 4.18
N ALA A 162 2.34 3.67 4.20
CA ALA A 162 3.51 2.80 4.27
C ALA A 162 4.26 3.11 5.57
N LEU A 163 4.31 2.15 6.49
CA LEU A 163 4.82 2.30 7.86
C LEU A 163 6.02 1.39 8.03
N GLY A 164 7.19 1.97 8.27
CA GLY A 164 8.48 1.26 8.32
C GLY A 164 8.89 0.81 9.70
N PHE A 165 9.50 -0.37 9.76
CA PHE A 165 10.08 -1.02 10.94
C PHE A 165 11.56 -1.35 10.68
N ASP A 166 12.30 -1.68 11.74
CA ASP A 166 13.70 -2.08 11.65
C ASP A 166 13.92 -3.40 10.89
N SER A 167 12.90 -4.26 10.85
CA SER A 167 12.95 -5.56 10.19
C SER A 167 11.57 -6.10 9.83
N ALA A 168 11.52 -7.03 8.88
CA ALA A 168 10.31 -7.80 8.58
C ALA A 168 9.78 -8.56 9.79
N LYS A 169 10.66 -9.07 10.65
CA LYS A 169 10.28 -9.75 11.89
C LYS A 169 9.51 -8.83 12.84
N THR A 170 9.96 -7.59 12.99
CA THR A 170 9.25 -6.58 13.79
C THR A 170 7.90 -6.26 13.18
N ALA A 171 7.84 -6.01 11.86
CA ALA A 171 6.59 -5.77 11.16
C ALA A 171 5.55 -6.90 11.34
N LEU A 172 6.01 -8.16 11.38
CA LEU A 172 5.12 -9.32 11.57
C LEU A 172 4.59 -9.46 13.00
N ASN A 173 5.39 -9.10 13.99
CA ASN A 173 5.09 -9.43 15.39
C ASN A 173 4.52 -8.26 16.20
N ILE A 174 4.78 -7.01 15.77
CA ILE A 174 4.45 -5.83 16.57
C ILE A 174 2.96 -5.72 16.92
N TYR A 175 2.09 -6.15 16.00
CA TYR A 175 0.63 -6.06 16.21
C TYR A 175 0.18 -6.75 17.52
N THR A 176 0.87 -7.80 17.95
CA THR A 176 0.55 -8.60 19.14
C THR A 176 1.38 -8.22 20.37
N THR A 177 2.26 -7.22 20.27
CA THR A 177 3.05 -6.78 21.44
C THR A 177 2.20 -5.97 22.42
N PRO A 178 2.49 -6.06 23.74
CA PRO A 178 1.76 -5.28 24.74
C PRO A 178 1.81 -3.77 24.47
N GLU A 179 2.93 -3.27 23.98
CA GLU A 179 3.12 -1.86 23.68
C GLU A 179 2.19 -1.38 22.56
N TYR A 180 2.08 -2.17 21.48
CA TYR A 180 1.18 -1.84 20.39
C TYR A 180 -0.30 -2.05 20.77
N GLN A 181 -0.60 -3.08 21.57
CA GLN A 181 -1.92 -3.29 22.13
C GLN A 181 -2.38 -2.10 22.98
N SER A 182 -1.47 -1.47 23.72
CA SER A 182 -1.78 -0.24 24.47
C SER A 182 -2.14 0.92 23.55
N ALA A 183 -1.53 1.03 22.37
CA ALA A 183 -1.96 2.03 21.37
C ALA A 183 -3.37 1.73 20.82
N LEU A 184 -3.69 0.45 20.59
CA LEU A 184 -5.05 0.04 20.19
C LEU A 184 -6.09 0.35 21.28
N GLU A 185 -5.73 0.20 22.58
CA GLU A 185 -6.61 0.56 23.71
C GLU A 185 -6.96 2.05 23.71
N VAL A 186 -6.01 2.94 23.36
CA VAL A 186 -6.27 4.40 23.25
C VAL A 186 -7.37 4.69 22.23
N GLY A 187 -7.42 3.96 21.12
CA GLY A 187 -8.48 4.06 20.12
C GLY A 187 -9.70 3.19 20.41
N GLY A 188 -9.78 2.51 21.57
CA GLY A 188 -10.87 1.60 21.88
C GLY A 188 -10.89 0.31 21.04
N MET A 189 -9.78 -0.04 20.39
CA MET A 189 -9.68 -1.13 19.40
C MET A 189 -9.13 -2.46 19.99
N ALA A 190 -8.80 -2.51 21.28
CA ALA A 190 -8.21 -3.69 21.92
C ALA A 190 -9.04 -4.98 21.80
N ASN A 191 -10.37 -4.86 21.68
CA ASN A 191 -11.29 -5.99 21.52
C ASN A 191 -11.78 -6.18 20.07
N GLY A 192 -11.05 -5.63 19.10
CA GLY A 192 -11.38 -5.64 17.69
C GLY A 192 -11.56 -4.24 17.11
N GLU A 193 -11.13 -4.06 15.88
CA GLU A 193 -11.08 -2.74 15.23
C GLU A 193 -12.34 -2.38 14.45
N SER A 194 -13.18 -3.36 14.12
CA SER A 194 -14.27 -3.22 13.14
C SER A 194 -15.34 -2.19 13.47
N HIS A 195 -15.40 -1.72 14.71
CA HIS A 195 -16.32 -0.64 15.13
C HIS A 195 -15.69 0.75 15.03
N VAL A 196 -14.38 0.84 14.80
CA VAL A 196 -13.62 2.09 14.66
C VAL A 196 -13.14 2.28 13.22
N VAL A 197 -12.62 1.21 12.59
CA VAL A 197 -12.01 1.27 11.28
C VAL A 197 -12.16 -0.06 10.53
N ASN A 198 -12.36 0.02 9.21
CA ASN A 198 -12.22 -1.12 8.30
C ASN A 198 -10.95 -0.89 7.47
N ARG A 199 -9.98 -1.81 7.58
CA ARG A 199 -8.69 -1.69 6.90
C ARG A 199 -8.05 -3.03 6.58
N THR A 200 -7.15 -3.02 5.60
CA THR A 200 -6.28 -4.15 5.26
C THR A 200 -4.84 -3.75 5.48
N ILE A 201 -4.10 -4.53 6.26
CA ILE A 201 -2.67 -4.34 6.54
C ILE A 201 -1.92 -5.57 6.06
N CYS A 202 -0.93 -5.39 5.19
CA CYS A 202 0.01 -6.44 4.84
C CYS A 202 1.45 -6.06 5.18
N ALA A 203 2.27 -7.05 5.50
CA ALA A 203 3.68 -6.87 5.81
C ALA A 203 4.55 -7.33 4.62
N ILE A 204 5.50 -6.47 4.22
CA ILE A 204 6.48 -6.73 3.17
C ILE A 204 7.89 -6.50 3.70
N GLU A 205 8.88 -7.23 3.17
CA GLU A 205 10.32 -7.00 3.39
C GLU A 205 10.94 -6.34 2.15
N VAL A 206 11.92 -5.45 2.38
CA VAL A 206 12.62 -4.70 1.33
C VAL A 206 14.09 -5.10 1.24
#